data_e64ac2d6f8ff61965d29263987e63664
#
_entry.id   e64ac2d6f8ff61965d29263987e63664
#
_cell.length_a   1.000
_cell.length_b   1.000
_cell.length_c   1.000
_cell.angle_alpha   90.00
_cell.angle_beta   90.00
_cell.angle_gamma   90.00
#
_symmetry.space_group_name_H-M   'P 1'
#
loop_
_entity.id
_entity.type
_entity.pdbx_description
1 polymer ?
#
loop_
_entity_poly.entity_id
_entity_poly.type
_entity_poly.pdbx_seq_one_letter_code
_entity_poly.pdbx_strand_id
1 'polypeptide(L)' 'MSEKLQKVLARAGHGSRRELETLIKSGRVSVNGVVAKLGERLEDESAVIRIDGHTV' A
#
# COMPACT_ATOMS: atom_id res chain seq x y z
N MET A 1 3.85 2.98 15.23
CA MET A 1 2.46 3.45 15.07
C MET A 1 1.95 3.03 13.70
N SER A 2 0.69 2.64 13.64
CA SER A 2 0.11 2.25 12.35
C SER A 2 -0.37 3.47 11.56
N GLU A 3 -0.17 3.44 10.28
CA GLU A 3 -0.65 4.47 9.36
C GLU A 3 -1.41 3.80 8.22
N LYS A 4 -2.34 4.51 7.62
CA LYS A 4 -3.04 3.99 6.45
C LYS A 4 -2.05 3.73 5.33
N LEU A 5 -2.19 2.58 4.67
CA LEU A 5 -1.28 2.15 3.62
C LEU A 5 -1.16 3.18 2.50
N GLN A 6 -2.28 3.75 2.03
CA GLN A 6 -2.24 4.76 0.98
C GLN A 6 -1.48 6.01 1.42
N LYS A 7 -1.53 6.35 2.71
CA LYS A 7 -0.80 7.51 3.22
C LYS A 7 0.71 7.26 3.17
N VAL A 8 1.14 6.07 3.58
CA VAL A 8 2.56 5.70 3.55
C VAL A 8 3.09 5.71 2.13
N LEU A 9 2.37 5.09 1.20
CA LEU A 9 2.79 5.01 -0.20
C LEU A 9 2.78 6.38 -0.88
N ALA A 10 1.80 7.22 -0.59
CA ALA A 10 1.73 8.56 -1.15
C ALA A 10 2.91 9.43 -0.67
N ARG A 11 3.24 9.33 0.61
CA ARG A 11 4.38 10.05 1.20
C ARG A 11 5.69 9.60 0.57
N ALA A 12 5.79 8.34 0.18
CA ALA A 12 6.97 7.79 -0.46
C ALA A 12 7.05 8.10 -1.97
N GLY A 13 6.06 8.77 -2.52
CA GLY A 13 6.09 9.21 -3.92
C GLY A 13 5.54 8.21 -4.93
N HIS A 14 4.79 7.21 -4.50
CA HIS A 14 4.27 6.17 -5.41
C HIS A 14 2.94 6.54 -6.08
N GLY A 15 2.45 7.74 -5.84
CA GLY A 15 1.21 8.25 -6.43
C GLY A 15 0.43 9.08 -5.43
N SER A 16 -0.70 9.63 -5.85
CA SER A 16 -1.57 10.35 -4.95
C SER A 16 -2.35 9.37 -4.08
N ARG A 17 -2.89 9.83 -2.96
CA ARG A 17 -3.71 8.97 -2.09
C ARG A 17 -4.88 8.36 -2.85
N ARG A 18 -5.52 9.15 -3.72
CA ARG A 18 -6.66 8.69 -4.51
C ARG A 18 -6.26 7.58 -5.49
N GLU A 19 -5.13 7.76 -6.17
CA GLU A 19 -4.61 6.74 -7.07
C GLU A 19 -4.30 5.46 -6.33
N LEU A 20 -3.67 5.58 -5.16
CA LEU A 20 -3.33 4.42 -4.35
C LEU A 20 -4.55 3.71 -3.80
N GLU A 21 -5.59 4.45 -3.43
CA GLU A 21 -6.86 3.84 -3.03
C GLU A 21 -7.44 3.00 -4.16
N THR A 22 -7.38 3.52 -5.40
CA THR A 22 -7.85 2.78 -6.57
C THR A 22 -7.04 1.51 -6.78
N LEU A 23 -5.72 1.59 -6.65
CA LEU A 23 -4.84 0.42 -6.78
C LEU A 23 -5.15 -0.63 -5.72
N ILE A 24 -5.36 -0.19 -4.48
CA ILE A 24 -5.70 -1.09 -3.38
C ILE A 24 -7.03 -1.79 -3.63
N LYS A 25 -8.05 -1.02 -4.03
CA LYS A 25 -9.36 -1.58 -4.36
C LYS A 25 -9.30 -2.61 -5.48
N SER A 26 -8.38 -2.41 -6.42
CA SER A 26 -8.23 -3.30 -7.57
C SER A 26 -7.45 -4.57 -7.24
N GLY A 27 -6.94 -4.71 -6.02
CA GLY A 27 -6.14 -5.86 -5.63
C GLY A 27 -4.72 -5.83 -6.18
N ARG A 28 -4.21 -4.65 -6.55
CA ARG A 28 -2.88 -4.50 -7.16
C ARG A 28 -1.78 -4.21 -6.16
N VAL A 29 -2.12 -4.04 -4.90
CA VAL A 29 -1.16 -3.76 -3.83
C VAL A 29 -1.14 -4.94 -2.86
N SER A 30 0.05 -5.40 -2.51
CA SER A 30 0.21 -6.47 -1.52
C SER A 30 1.20 -6.05 -0.44
N VAL A 31 1.01 -6.61 0.75
CA VAL A 31 1.89 -6.40 1.90
C VAL A 31 2.30 -7.79 2.39
N ASN A 32 3.60 -8.05 2.36
CA ASN A 32 4.16 -9.35 2.75
C ASN A 32 3.48 -10.52 2.02
N GLY A 33 3.17 -10.33 0.73
CA GLY A 33 2.57 -11.36 -0.10
C GLY A 33 1.05 -11.51 0.04
N VAL A 34 0.42 -10.70 0.87
CA VAL A 34 -1.03 -10.72 1.06
C VAL A 34 -1.64 -9.48 0.41
N VAL A 35 -2.66 -9.68 -0.42
CA VAL A 35 -3.34 -8.56 -1.09
C VAL A 35 -3.95 -7.62 -0.04
N ALA A 36 -3.62 -6.34 -0.15
CA ALA A 36 -4.11 -5.33 0.79
C ALA A 36 -5.57 -5.00 0.54
N LYS A 37 -6.27 -4.64 1.60
CA LYS A 37 -7.67 -4.21 1.55
C LYS A 37 -7.75 -2.71 1.76
N LEU A 38 -8.77 -2.08 1.18
CA LEU A 38 -9.00 -0.65 1.38
C LEU A 38 -9.21 -0.38 2.88
N GLY A 39 -8.51 0.63 3.37
CA GLY A 39 -8.54 0.97 4.80
C GLY A 39 -7.50 0.24 5.65
N GLU A 40 -6.75 -0.66 5.04
CA GLU A 40 -5.70 -1.40 5.77
C GLU A 40 -4.62 -0.44 6.27
N ARG A 41 -4.10 -0.72 7.45
CA ARG A 41 -3.04 0.09 8.05
C ARG A 41 -1.74 -0.71 8.08
N LEU A 42 -0.64 0.00 7.86
CA LEU A 42 0.69 -0.59 7.90
C LEU A 42 1.25 -0.42 9.32
N GLU A 43 1.50 -1.52 9.98
CA GLU A 43 2.04 -1.51 11.36
C GLU A 43 3.55 -1.77 11.39
N ASP A 44 4.05 -2.49 10.41
CA ASP A 44 5.45 -2.90 10.34
C ASP A 44 6.15 -2.15 9.21
N GLU A 45 7.08 -1.27 9.57
CA GLU A 45 7.84 -0.47 8.59
C GLU A 45 8.75 -1.34 7.72
N SER A 46 9.09 -2.53 8.18
CA SER A 46 9.93 -3.45 7.39
C SER A 46 9.10 -4.35 6.46
N ALA A 47 7.79 -4.19 6.42
CA ALA A 47 6.94 -4.97 5.55
C ALA A 47 7.29 -4.76 4.07
N VAL A 48 7.26 -5.83 3.30
CA VAL A 48 7.52 -5.78 1.86
C VAL A 48 6.22 -5.43 1.15
N ILE A 49 6.19 -4.27 0.53
CA ILE A 49 5.02 -3.78 -0.20
C ILE A 49 5.29 -3.91 -1.69
N ARG A 50 4.32 -4.44 -2.42
CA ARG A 50 4.40 -4.55 -3.88
C ARG A 50 3.20 -3.89 -4.53
N ILE A 51 3.45 -3.19 -5.63
CA ILE A 51 2.41 -2.60 -6.48
C ILE A 51 2.58 -3.22 -7.85
N ASP A 52 1.54 -3.88 -8.35
CA ASP A 52 1.58 -4.63 -9.62
C ASP A 52 2.73 -5.63 -9.69
N GLY A 53 3.04 -6.27 -8.58
CA GLY A 53 4.10 -7.25 -8.49
C GLY A 53 5.51 -6.66 -8.35
N HIS A 54 5.64 -5.34 -8.35
CA HIS A 54 6.94 -4.68 -8.20
C HIS A 54 7.14 -4.24 -6.76
N THR A 55 8.24 -4.63 -6.17
CA THR A 55 8.59 -4.23 -4.79
C THR A 55 8.90 -2.74 -4.75
N VAL A 56 8.31 -2.06 -3.80
CA VAL A 56 8.50 -0.62 -3.60
C VAL A 56 9.35 -0.32 -2.36
#